data_b1995c23f4e4ed8d27ce342e13a5643c
#
_entry.id   b1995c23f4e4ed8d27ce342e13a5643c
#
_cell.length_a   1.000
_cell.length_b   1.000
_cell.length_c   1.000
_cell.angle_alpha   90.00
_cell.angle_beta   90.00
_cell.angle_gamma   90.00
#
_symmetry.space_group_name_H-M   'P 1'
#
loop_
_entity.id
_entity.type
_entity.pdbx_description
1 polymer ?
#
loop_
_entity_poly.entity_id
_entity_poly.type
_entity_poly.pdbx_seq_one_letter_code
_entity_poly.pdbx_strand_id
1 'polypeptide(L)'
;MRLTQEFRNRFAQHEMRTHGRKNGFVTTGQEARLAKWLPVIGLTNEMTLADANIPADSPIVMEIGFGNGDFLVQLAASHPEWTLIGVEIYLPGVAKAVARLEDAGFIERTRITQLPAQFVLTRQVQEEQLDGIYINHPDPWPKARHHKRRIIQKDFARLMVSRLKPGGFIRLASDVDELGEWMRDILDATPGLTNVAGKAGYIERDEDRVFTKFEQRGLREGRSSRFLHYVKEDRA
;
A
#
# COMPACT_ATOMS: atom_id res chain seq x y z
N MET A 1 -14.57 -20.14 -14.20
CA MET A 1 -13.98 -19.55 -15.43
C MET A 1 -12.55 -19.19 -15.12
N ARG A 2 -11.57 -19.76 -15.83
CA ARG A 2 -10.14 -19.43 -15.60
C ARG A 2 -9.85 -18.03 -16.12
N LEU A 3 -9.10 -17.24 -15.36
CA LEU A 3 -8.59 -15.94 -15.81
C LEU A 3 -7.74 -16.15 -17.08
N THR A 4 -8.12 -15.48 -18.17
CA THR A 4 -7.36 -15.54 -19.41
C THR A 4 -5.99 -14.87 -19.25
N GLN A 5 -5.01 -15.24 -20.07
CA GLN A 5 -3.69 -14.59 -20.06
C GLN A 5 -3.81 -13.09 -20.40
N GLU A 6 -4.74 -12.73 -21.28
CA GLU A 6 -5.05 -11.35 -21.64
C GLU A 6 -5.55 -10.55 -20.43
N PHE A 7 -6.49 -11.12 -19.63
CA PHE A 7 -6.96 -10.50 -18.41
C PHE A 7 -5.82 -10.27 -17.41
N ARG A 8 -4.96 -11.27 -17.21
CA ARG A 8 -3.79 -11.14 -16.33
C ARG A 8 -2.80 -10.05 -16.82
N ASN A 9 -2.57 -9.97 -18.13
CA ASN A 9 -1.69 -8.97 -18.72
C ASN A 9 -2.24 -7.54 -18.54
N ARG A 10 -3.55 -7.33 -18.68
CA ARG A 10 -4.20 -6.03 -18.57
C ARG A 10 -3.97 -5.38 -17.19
N PHE A 11 -3.90 -6.19 -16.11
CA PHE A 11 -3.65 -5.73 -14.75
C PHE A 11 -2.17 -5.76 -14.34
N ALA A 12 -1.30 -6.39 -15.10
CA ALA A 12 0.12 -6.56 -14.78
C ALA A 12 1.09 -5.87 -15.76
N GLN A 13 0.59 -5.26 -16.84
CA GLN A 13 1.44 -4.55 -17.80
C GLN A 13 1.89 -3.20 -17.25
N HIS A 14 3.20 -3.01 -17.17
CA HIS A 14 3.82 -1.75 -16.74
C HIS A 14 5.27 -1.66 -17.24
N GLU A 15 5.72 -0.46 -17.45
CA GLU A 15 7.09 -0.15 -17.89
C GLU A 15 8.09 -0.11 -16.72
N MET A 16 7.62 0.09 -15.50
CA MET A 16 8.47 0.22 -14.31
C MET A 16 8.85 -1.13 -13.71
N ARG A 17 10.11 -1.25 -13.28
CA ARG A 17 10.63 -2.47 -12.68
C ARG A 17 10.17 -2.63 -11.24
N THR A 18 9.72 -3.85 -10.90
CA THR A 18 9.52 -4.30 -9.52
C THR A 18 10.50 -5.40 -9.19
N HIS A 19 10.81 -5.57 -7.91
CA HIS A 19 11.74 -6.60 -7.44
C HIS A 19 11.02 -7.72 -6.67
N GLY A 20 9.71 -7.58 -6.41
CA GLY A 20 8.90 -8.59 -5.74
C GLY A 20 8.44 -9.72 -6.67
N ARG A 21 7.96 -10.82 -6.06
CA ARG A 21 7.33 -11.93 -6.77
C ARG A 21 5.96 -11.49 -7.28
N LYS A 22 5.66 -11.70 -8.58
CA LYS A 22 4.39 -11.30 -9.20
C LYS A 22 3.38 -12.44 -9.27
N ASN A 23 3.83 -13.66 -9.58
CA ASN A 23 2.98 -14.81 -9.84
C ASN A 23 3.14 -15.89 -8.78
N GLY A 24 2.11 -16.70 -8.60
CA GLY A 24 2.05 -17.84 -7.70
C GLY A 24 0.76 -18.61 -7.91
N PHE A 25 0.55 -19.63 -7.10
CA PHE A 25 -0.64 -20.45 -7.18
C PHE A 25 -1.87 -19.69 -6.64
N VAL A 26 -2.96 -19.75 -7.41
CA VAL A 26 -4.28 -19.22 -7.06
C VAL A 26 -5.28 -20.36 -7.21
N THR A 27 -6.13 -20.59 -6.21
CA THR A 27 -7.15 -21.65 -6.24
C THR A 27 -8.27 -21.29 -7.22
N THR A 28 -9.02 -22.31 -7.69
CA THR A 28 -10.19 -22.09 -8.58
C THR A 28 -11.23 -21.16 -7.95
N GLY A 29 -11.47 -21.26 -6.64
CA GLY A 29 -12.39 -20.36 -5.94
C GLY A 29 -11.90 -18.91 -5.92
N GLN A 30 -10.59 -18.70 -5.71
CA GLN A 30 -9.97 -17.38 -5.78
C GLN A 30 -10.00 -16.82 -7.21
N GLU A 31 -9.76 -17.64 -8.23
CA GLU A 31 -9.89 -17.21 -9.63
C GLU A 31 -11.32 -16.76 -9.97
N ALA A 32 -12.32 -17.46 -9.47
CA ALA A 32 -13.72 -17.08 -9.66
C ALA A 32 -14.03 -15.71 -9.02
N ARG A 33 -13.53 -15.46 -7.80
CA ARG A 33 -13.71 -14.17 -7.12
C ARG A 33 -12.96 -13.04 -7.84
N LEU A 34 -11.75 -13.27 -8.29
CA LEU A 34 -11.00 -12.31 -9.10
C LEU A 34 -11.75 -11.97 -10.40
N ALA A 35 -12.27 -12.99 -11.10
CA ALA A 35 -13.03 -12.80 -12.33
C ALA A 35 -14.34 -12.02 -12.11
N LYS A 36 -14.95 -12.16 -10.93
CA LYS A 36 -16.15 -11.40 -10.52
C LYS A 36 -15.81 -9.95 -10.20
N TRP A 37 -14.76 -9.71 -9.40
CA TRP A 37 -14.58 -8.43 -8.76
C TRP A 37 -13.58 -7.50 -9.43
N LEU A 38 -12.50 -8.01 -10.06
CA LEU A 38 -11.53 -7.12 -10.70
C LEU A 38 -12.11 -6.26 -11.84
N PRO A 39 -13.14 -6.65 -12.58
CA PRO A 39 -13.80 -5.74 -13.51
C PRO A 39 -14.50 -4.54 -12.83
N VAL A 40 -14.84 -4.67 -11.54
CA VAL A 40 -15.56 -3.63 -10.78
C VAL A 40 -14.61 -2.75 -9.97
N ILE A 41 -13.65 -3.37 -9.27
CA ILE A 41 -12.78 -2.70 -8.32
C ILE A 41 -11.32 -2.55 -8.81
N GLY A 42 -10.98 -3.17 -9.92
CA GLY A 42 -9.61 -3.22 -10.41
C GLY A 42 -9.21 -1.94 -11.15
N LEU A 43 -8.08 -1.36 -10.79
CA LEU A 43 -7.45 -0.28 -11.53
C LEU A 43 -6.49 -0.86 -12.57
N THR A 44 -6.79 -0.65 -13.85
CA THR A 44 -5.93 -1.05 -14.97
C THR A 44 -4.87 0.02 -15.25
N ASN A 45 -3.87 -0.30 -16.08
CA ASN A 45 -2.83 0.66 -16.48
C ASN A 45 -3.33 1.87 -17.27
N GLU A 46 -4.54 1.81 -17.82
CA GLU A 46 -5.17 2.86 -18.61
C GLU A 46 -6.05 3.80 -17.78
N MET A 47 -6.35 3.43 -16.52
CA MET A 47 -7.22 4.17 -15.61
C MET A 47 -6.43 5.11 -14.72
N THR A 48 -7.11 6.19 -14.31
CA THR A 48 -6.69 7.05 -13.19
C THR A 48 -7.65 6.88 -12.01
N LEU A 49 -7.39 7.48 -10.86
CA LEU A 49 -8.35 7.46 -9.75
C LEU A 49 -9.64 8.22 -10.08
N ALA A 50 -9.62 9.15 -11.05
CA ALA A 50 -10.83 9.82 -11.52
C ALA A 50 -11.81 8.84 -12.20
N ASP A 51 -11.29 7.77 -12.82
CA ASP A 51 -12.08 6.75 -13.48
C ASP A 51 -12.57 5.65 -12.51
N ALA A 52 -12.17 5.72 -11.25
CA ALA A 52 -12.37 4.66 -10.27
C ALA A 52 -13.73 4.71 -9.55
N ASN A 53 -14.62 5.61 -9.94
CA ASN A 53 -15.92 5.80 -9.29
C ASN A 53 -15.81 5.94 -7.76
N ILE A 54 -14.96 6.88 -7.31
CA ILE A 54 -14.75 7.22 -5.91
C ILE A 54 -15.72 8.34 -5.52
N PRO A 55 -16.47 8.24 -4.40
CA PRO A 55 -17.33 9.33 -3.94
C PRO A 55 -16.50 10.60 -3.68
N ALA A 56 -17.03 11.76 -4.10
CA ALA A 56 -16.29 13.04 -4.08
C ALA A 56 -15.79 13.44 -2.66
N ASP A 57 -16.60 13.14 -1.64
CA ASP A 57 -16.31 13.52 -0.25
C ASP A 57 -15.59 12.40 0.54
N SER A 58 -15.27 11.27 -0.11
CA SER A 58 -14.60 10.15 0.56
C SER A 58 -13.10 10.42 0.66
N PRO A 59 -12.50 10.40 1.87
CA PRO A 59 -11.06 10.38 2.00
C PRO A 59 -10.45 9.19 1.28
N ILE A 60 -9.38 9.42 0.52
CA ILE A 60 -8.71 8.39 -0.29
C ILE A 60 -7.43 7.98 0.42
N VAL A 61 -7.39 6.74 0.92
CA VAL A 61 -6.23 6.19 1.62
C VAL A 61 -5.67 4.99 0.87
N MET A 62 -4.35 4.98 0.66
CA MET A 62 -3.66 3.95 -0.10
C MET A 62 -2.83 3.05 0.81
N GLU A 63 -2.96 1.72 0.67
CA GLU A 63 -2.01 0.76 1.22
C GLU A 63 -1.13 0.19 0.12
N ILE A 64 0.19 0.38 0.24
CA ILE A 64 1.19 -0.12 -0.69
C ILE A 64 1.81 -1.39 -0.11
N GLY A 65 1.71 -2.49 -0.86
CA GLY A 65 2.18 -3.81 -0.43
C GLY A 65 1.25 -4.48 0.57
N PHE A 66 -0.05 -4.46 0.33
CA PHE A 66 -1.06 -4.99 1.27
C PHE A 66 -0.96 -6.51 1.51
N GLY A 67 -0.13 -7.23 0.77
CA GLY A 67 0.08 -8.66 0.92
C GLY A 67 -1.21 -9.47 0.81
N ASN A 68 -1.65 -10.09 1.92
CA ASN A 68 -2.89 -10.88 1.97
C ASN A 68 -4.15 -10.05 2.29
N GLY A 69 -4.02 -8.72 2.46
CA GLY A 69 -5.12 -7.82 2.74
C GLY A 69 -5.62 -7.80 4.18
N ASP A 70 -4.88 -8.38 5.13
CA ASP A 70 -5.30 -8.40 6.55
C ASP A 70 -5.48 -6.98 7.09
N PHE A 71 -4.52 -6.08 6.82
CA PHE A 71 -4.57 -4.68 7.28
C PHE A 71 -5.53 -3.84 6.45
N LEU A 72 -5.63 -4.09 5.13
CA LEU A 72 -6.58 -3.41 4.26
C LEU A 72 -8.04 -3.64 4.70
N VAL A 73 -8.38 -4.87 5.08
CA VAL A 73 -9.71 -5.21 5.65
C VAL A 73 -9.94 -4.50 6.98
N GLN A 74 -8.93 -4.42 7.83
CA GLN A 74 -9.02 -3.68 9.09
C GLN A 74 -9.28 -2.19 8.84
N LEU A 75 -8.52 -1.54 7.94
CA LEU A 75 -8.76 -0.13 7.59
C LEU A 75 -10.18 0.08 7.09
N ALA A 76 -10.69 -0.83 6.25
CA ALA A 76 -12.06 -0.78 5.76
C ALA A 76 -13.10 -0.90 6.89
N ALA A 77 -12.83 -1.69 7.91
CA ALA A 77 -13.72 -1.85 9.07
C ALA A 77 -13.69 -0.63 10.00
N SER A 78 -12.48 -0.09 10.26
CA SER A 78 -12.29 1.03 11.20
C SER A 78 -12.69 2.39 10.61
N HIS A 79 -12.67 2.52 9.27
CA HIS A 79 -12.93 3.77 8.57
C HIS A 79 -13.98 3.57 7.47
N PRO A 80 -15.27 3.50 7.85
CA PRO A 80 -16.36 3.27 6.89
C PRO A 80 -16.51 4.40 5.85
N GLU A 81 -16.00 5.59 6.14
CA GLU A 81 -16.01 6.77 5.26
C GLU A 81 -14.89 6.76 4.21
N TRP A 82 -13.85 5.94 4.38
CA TRP A 82 -12.71 5.94 3.46
C TRP A 82 -12.96 5.10 2.21
N THR A 83 -12.45 5.58 1.09
CA THR A 83 -12.17 4.74 -0.08
C THR A 83 -10.73 4.26 -0.02
N LEU A 84 -10.53 2.95 -0.05
CA LEU A 84 -9.21 2.34 0.06
C LEU A 84 -8.65 1.98 -1.31
N ILE A 85 -7.38 2.31 -1.52
CA ILE A 85 -6.63 1.91 -2.71
C ILE A 85 -5.58 0.89 -2.28
N GLY A 86 -5.76 -0.36 -2.67
CA GLY A 86 -4.79 -1.43 -2.42
C GLY A 86 -3.84 -1.60 -3.61
N VAL A 87 -2.53 -1.53 -3.36
CA VAL A 87 -1.48 -1.76 -4.35
C VAL A 87 -0.67 -2.99 -3.95
N GLU A 88 -0.72 -4.06 -4.74
CA GLU A 88 0.04 -5.29 -4.48
C GLU A 88 0.38 -5.99 -5.80
N ILE A 89 1.65 -6.33 -6.01
CA ILE A 89 2.12 -6.97 -7.25
C ILE A 89 1.98 -8.51 -7.25
N TYR A 90 1.85 -9.13 -6.07
CA TYR A 90 1.78 -10.56 -5.90
C TYR A 90 0.34 -11.07 -6.05
N LEU A 91 0.02 -11.68 -7.20
CA LEU A 91 -1.34 -12.15 -7.54
C LEU A 91 -2.01 -12.99 -6.46
N PRO A 92 -1.34 -13.98 -5.81
CA PRO A 92 -1.99 -14.73 -4.74
C PRO A 92 -2.34 -13.88 -3.50
N GLY A 93 -1.61 -12.81 -3.25
CA GLY A 93 -1.95 -11.80 -2.24
C GLY A 93 -3.24 -11.08 -2.61
N VAL A 94 -3.28 -10.53 -3.83
CA VAL A 94 -4.49 -9.89 -4.39
C VAL A 94 -5.70 -10.81 -4.29
N ALA A 95 -5.55 -12.08 -4.69
CA ALA A 95 -6.64 -13.06 -4.64
C ALA A 95 -7.18 -13.30 -3.22
N LYS A 96 -6.29 -13.33 -2.23
CA LYS A 96 -6.68 -13.44 -0.81
C LYS A 96 -7.37 -12.19 -0.29
N ALA A 97 -6.84 -11.02 -0.65
CA ALA A 97 -7.42 -9.74 -0.24
C ALA A 97 -8.83 -9.57 -0.80
N VAL A 98 -9.04 -9.85 -2.10
CA VAL A 98 -10.35 -9.81 -2.74
C VAL A 98 -11.35 -10.73 -2.03
N ALA A 99 -10.93 -11.97 -1.71
CA ALA A 99 -11.79 -12.90 -0.99
C ALA A 99 -12.19 -12.36 0.40
N ARG A 100 -11.24 -11.82 1.16
CA ARG A 100 -11.49 -11.27 2.50
C ARG A 100 -12.35 -10.02 2.50
N LEU A 101 -12.13 -9.12 1.54
CA LEU A 101 -12.93 -7.91 1.39
C LEU A 101 -14.37 -8.25 1.01
N GLU A 102 -14.57 -9.23 0.13
CA GLU A 102 -15.90 -9.74 -0.22
C GLU A 102 -16.59 -10.37 1.00
N ASP A 103 -15.91 -11.30 1.70
CA ASP A 103 -16.43 -11.99 2.87
C ASP A 103 -16.77 -11.03 4.03
N ALA A 104 -16.03 -9.92 4.14
CA ALA A 104 -16.25 -8.86 5.14
C ALA A 104 -17.25 -7.76 4.68
N GLY A 105 -17.70 -7.76 3.43
CA GLY A 105 -18.63 -6.77 2.90
C GLY A 105 -18.02 -5.39 2.58
N PHE A 106 -16.70 -5.30 2.43
CA PHE A 106 -15.99 -4.02 2.21
C PHE A 106 -15.48 -3.83 0.78
N ILE A 107 -15.78 -4.77 -0.12
CA ILE A 107 -15.16 -4.80 -1.45
C ILE A 107 -15.53 -3.59 -2.31
N GLU A 108 -16.75 -3.07 -2.22
CA GLU A 108 -17.20 -1.97 -3.06
C GLU A 108 -16.52 -0.62 -2.73
N ARG A 109 -16.01 -0.47 -1.51
CA ARG A 109 -15.26 0.72 -1.06
C ARG A 109 -13.76 0.61 -1.29
N THR A 110 -13.32 -0.47 -1.97
CA THR A 110 -11.90 -0.72 -2.21
C THR A 110 -11.62 -0.73 -3.69
N ARG A 111 -10.48 -0.17 -4.09
CA ARG A 111 -9.90 -0.30 -5.43
C ARG A 111 -8.58 -1.04 -5.32
N ILE A 112 -8.33 -1.95 -6.25
CA ILE A 112 -7.14 -2.82 -6.19
C ILE A 112 -6.38 -2.78 -7.51
N THR A 113 -5.06 -2.74 -7.42
CA THR A 113 -4.20 -2.84 -8.59
C THR A 113 -2.99 -3.74 -8.35
N GLN A 114 -2.55 -4.43 -9.42
CA GLN A 114 -1.27 -5.18 -9.46
C GLN A 114 -0.12 -4.37 -10.07
N LEU A 115 -0.33 -3.09 -10.31
CA LEU A 115 0.71 -2.22 -10.86
C LEU A 115 1.74 -1.85 -9.79
N PRO A 116 3.00 -1.54 -10.16
CA PRO A 116 3.97 -1.02 -9.22
C PRO A 116 3.49 0.28 -8.58
N ALA A 117 3.72 0.45 -7.27
CA ALA A 117 3.31 1.66 -6.55
C ALA A 117 3.84 2.95 -7.21
N GLN A 118 5.08 2.93 -7.71
CA GLN A 118 5.64 4.07 -8.42
C GLN A 118 4.86 4.41 -9.70
N PHE A 119 4.39 3.40 -10.45
CA PHE A 119 3.53 3.61 -11.62
C PHE A 119 2.20 4.23 -11.20
N VAL A 120 1.55 3.64 -10.18
CA VAL A 120 0.26 4.11 -9.65
C VAL A 120 0.35 5.58 -9.24
N LEU A 121 1.33 5.93 -8.40
CA LEU A 121 1.51 7.30 -7.93
C LEU A 121 1.87 8.27 -9.06
N THR A 122 2.61 7.82 -10.10
CA THR A 122 3.03 8.70 -11.19
C THR A 122 1.93 8.91 -12.24
N ARG A 123 1.15 7.86 -12.55
CA ARG A 123 0.24 7.85 -13.69
C ARG A 123 -1.22 7.87 -13.34
N GLN A 124 -1.60 7.34 -12.16
CA GLN A 124 -2.99 7.14 -11.80
C GLN A 124 -3.49 8.10 -10.70
N VAL A 125 -2.57 8.66 -9.92
CA VAL A 125 -2.88 9.58 -8.81
C VAL A 125 -2.47 10.99 -9.20
N GLN A 126 -3.38 11.95 -9.08
CA GLN A 126 -3.10 13.37 -9.29
C GLN A 126 -2.35 13.96 -8.08
N GLU A 127 -1.79 15.16 -8.26
CA GLU A 127 -1.22 15.91 -7.13
C GLU A 127 -2.30 16.22 -6.10
N GLU A 128 -1.93 16.09 -4.82
CA GLU A 128 -2.80 16.41 -3.68
C GLU A 128 -4.15 15.66 -3.69
N GLN A 129 -4.15 14.40 -4.12
CA GLN A 129 -5.36 13.60 -4.21
C GLN A 129 -5.54 12.64 -3.03
N LEU A 130 -4.46 12.20 -2.37
CA LEU A 130 -4.51 11.22 -1.29
C LEU A 130 -4.58 11.88 0.09
N ASP A 131 -5.40 11.33 0.95
CA ASP A 131 -5.47 11.71 2.37
C ASP A 131 -4.45 10.93 3.21
N GLY A 132 -4.04 9.72 2.78
CA GLY A 132 -3.05 8.95 3.50
C GLY A 132 -2.41 7.82 2.69
N ILE A 133 -1.23 7.41 3.12
CA ILE A 133 -0.47 6.28 2.56
C ILE A 133 0.02 5.39 3.71
N TYR A 134 -0.24 4.09 3.62
CA TYR A 134 0.32 3.06 4.49
C TYR A 134 1.32 2.19 3.74
N ILE A 135 2.45 1.86 4.39
CA ILE A 135 3.45 0.91 3.90
C ILE A 135 3.88 0.03 5.08
N ASN A 136 3.42 -1.20 5.11
CA ASN A 136 3.64 -2.11 6.22
C ASN A 136 4.63 -3.22 5.84
N HIS A 137 5.71 -3.36 6.61
CA HIS A 137 6.71 -4.42 6.49
C HIS A 137 7.20 -4.64 5.05
N PRO A 138 7.67 -3.59 4.35
CA PRO A 138 8.20 -3.76 3.00
C PRO A 138 9.46 -4.63 3.02
N ASP A 139 9.82 -5.20 1.87
CA ASP A 139 10.98 -6.06 1.72
C ASP A 139 12.27 -5.37 2.19
N PRO A 140 13.03 -5.96 3.14
CA PRO A 140 14.15 -5.28 3.78
C PRO A 140 15.42 -5.22 2.93
N TRP A 141 15.58 -6.12 1.95
CA TRP A 141 16.78 -6.21 1.12
C TRP A 141 18.08 -6.02 1.90
N PRO A 142 18.48 -6.98 2.80
CA PRO A 142 19.51 -6.76 3.81
C PRO A 142 20.92 -6.57 3.24
N LYS A 143 21.19 -7.04 2.00
CA LYS A 143 22.51 -6.88 1.37
C LYS A 143 22.65 -5.46 0.82
N ALA A 144 23.73 -4.74 1.18
CA ALA A 144 23.97 -3.34 0.77
C ALA A 144 23.80 -3.10 -0.75
N ARG A 145 24.28 -4.03 -1.61
CA ARG A 145 24.08 -3.97 -3.07
C ARG A 145 22.62 -4.01 -3.51
N HIS A 146 21.69 -4.40 -2.61
CA HIS A 146 20.25 -4.49 -2.86
C HIS A 146 19.46 -3.32 -2.25
N HIS A 147 20.04 -2.42 -1.48
CA HIS A 147 19.34 -1.29 -0.86
C HIS A 147 18.62 -0.41 -1.89
N LYS A 148 19.14 -0.33 -3.12
CA LYS A 148 18.45 0.32 -4.26
C LYS A 148 17.11 -0.30 -4.64
N ARG A 149 16.77 -1.48 -4.09
CA ARG A 149 15.48 -2.19 -4.30
C ARG A 149 14.46 -1.88 -3.21
N ARG A 150 14.91 -1.29 -2.09
CA ARG A 150 14.00 -0.84 -1.03
C ARG A 150 13.01 0.15 -1.61
N ILE A 151 11.73 0.02 -1.25
CA ILE A 151 10.68 0.85 -1.83
C ILE A 151 10.85 2.32 -1.44
N ILE A 152 11.27 2.59 -0.20
CA ILE A 152 11.52 3.96 0.25
C ILE A 152 12.91 4.41 -0.24
N GLN A 153 12.88 5.24 -1.27
CA GLN A 153 14.00 5.97 -1.85
C GLN A 153 13.64 7.46 -1.87
N LYS A 154 14.62 8.34 -1.97
CA LYS A 154 14.42 9.80 -1.94
C LYS A 154 13.38 10.29 -2.97
N ASP A 155 13.47 9.79 -4.20
CA ASP A 155 12.54 10.21 -5.26
C ASP A 155 11.13 9.65 -5.03
N PHE A 156 11.01 8.42 -4.48
CA PHE A 156 9.72 7.85 -4.13
C PHE A 156 9.07 8.59 -2.95
N ALA A 157 9.85 9.00 -1.96
CA ALA A 157 9.37 9.82 -0.85
C ALA A 157 8.81 11.17 -1.35
N ARG A 158 9.55 11.87 -2.23
CA ARG A 158 9.08 13.11 -2.85
C ARG A 158 7.81 12.90 -3.68
N LEU A 159 7.74 11.79 -4.42
CA LEU A 159 6.55 11.43 -5.19
C LEU A 159 5.34 11.22 -4.26
N MET A 160 5.48 10.49 -3.16
CA MET A 160 4.41 10.33 -2.17
C MET A 160 3.92 11.69 -1.64
N VAL A 161 4.84 12.57 -1.24
CA VAL A 161 4.50 13.92 -0.76
C VAL A 161 3.71 14.72 -1.79
N SER A 162 4.11 14.65 -3.07
CA SER A 162 3.39 15.37 -4.13
C SER A 162 1.95 14.87 -4.33
N ARG A 163 1.66 13.63 -3.97
CA ARG A 163 0.33 13.02 -4.12
C ARG A 163 -0.57 13.20 -2.90
N LEU A 164 0.02 13.47 -1.73
CA LEU A 164 -0.74 13.76 -0.52
C LEU A 164 -1.36 15.16 -0.58
N LYS A 165 -2.58 15.30 -0.05
CA LYS A 165 -3.17 16.59 0.30
C LYS A 165 -2.35 17.25 1.41
N PRO A 166 -2.38 18.59 1.57
CA PRO A 166 -1.95 19.23 2.81
C PRO A 166 -2.62 18.58 4.03
N GLY A 167 -1.89 18.33 5.12
CA GLY A 167 -2.36 17.56 6.27
C GLY A 167 -2.49 16.05 6.06
N GLY A 168 -2.30 15.54 4.83
CA GLY A 168 -2.29 14.11 4.54
C GLY A 168 -1.09 13.40 5.17
N PHE A 169 -1.19 12.09 5.40
CA PHE A 169 -0.23 11.37 6.21
C PHE A 169 0.49 10.22 5.46
N ILE A 170 1.67 9.85 5.95
CA ILE A 170 2.38 8.60 5.61
C ILE A 170 2.60 7.83 6.90
N ARG A 171 2.12 6.59 6.97
CA ARG A 171 2.37 5.67 8.08
C ARG A 171 3.11 4.43 7.60
N LEU A 172 4.18 4.07 8.32
CA LEU A 172 5.00 2.91 7.97
C LEU A 172 5.24 2.04 9.20
N ALA A 173 5.47 0.75 8.96
CA ALA A 173 5.89 -0.19 9.98
C ALA A 173 7.02 -1.09 9.46
N SER A 174 7.98 -1.43 10.32
CA SER A 174 9.00 -2.44 10.06
C SER A 174 9.42 -3.13 11.34
N ASP A 175 9.59 -4.46 11.28
CA ASP A 175 10.19 -5.29 12.33
C ASP A 175 11.69 -5.53 12.10
N VAL A 176 12.28 -4.85 11.11
CA VAL A 176 13.70 -4.84 10.80
C VAL A 176 14.26 -3.46 11.12
N ASP A 177 15.07 -3.36 12.17
CA ASP A 177 15.59 -2.08 12.70
C ASP A 177 16.30 -1.25 11.63
N GLU A 178 17.25 -1.86 10.90
CA GLU A 178 17.99 -1.19 9.82
C GLU A 178 17.05 -0.61 8.74
N LEU A 179 15.96 -1.31 8.40
CA LEU A 179 14.99 -0.81 7.44
C LEU A 179 14.14 0.33 8.02
N GLY A 180 13.76 0.22 9.31
CA GLY A 180 13.06 1.29 10.02
C GLY A 180 13.87 2.58 10.05
N GLU A 181 15.16 2.49 10.37
CA GLU A 181 16.10 3.62 10.34
C GLU A 181 16.27 4.20 8.93
N TRP A 182 16.46 3.34 7.93
CA TRP A 182 16.53 3.75 6.53
C TRP A 182 15.31 4.56 6.07
N MET A 183 14.10 4.07 6.39
CA MET A 183 12.85 4.74 6.02
C MET A 183 12.73 6.08 6.73
N ARG A 184 12.99 6.11 8.04
CA ARG A 184 12.97 7.32 8.85
C ARG A 184 13.93 8.37 8.30
N ASP A 185 15.20 8.02 8.10
CA ASP A 185 16.23 8.96 7.67
C ASP A 185 15.92 9.59 6.29
N ILE A 186 15.31 8.82 5.38
CA ILE A 186 14.89 9.36 4.09
C ILE A 186 13.70 10.31 4.26
N LEU A 187 12.70 9.94 5.08
CA LEU A 187 11.49 10.74 5.25
C LEU A 187 11.76 12.00 6.09
N ASP A 188 12.60 11.93 7.13
CA ASP A 188 13.06 13.10 7.90
C ASP A 188 13.82 14.11 7.03
N ALA A 189 14.48 13.63 5.96
CA ALA A 189 15.19 14.48 4.99
C ALA A 189 14.32 14.92 3.81
N THR A 190 13.05 14.51 3.75
CA THR A 190 12.15 14.85 2.63
C THR A 190 11.41 16.15 2.92
N PRO A 191 11.60 17.22 2.10
CA PRO A 191 10.91 18.48 2.31
C PRO A 191 9.38 18.32 2.28
N GLY A 192 8.68 19.07 3.12
CA GLY A 192 7.22 19.05 3.22
C GLY A 192 6.66 17.90 4.04
N LEU A 193 7.50 17.16 4.79
CA LEU A 193 7.09 16.17 5.77
C LEU A 193 7.56 16.52 7.17
N THR A 194 6.65 16.43 8.13
CA THR A 194 6.95 16.52 9.56
C THR A 194 6.71 15.17 10.22
N ASN A 195 7.73 14.66 10.95
CA ASN A 195 7.61 13.47 11.77
C ASN A 195 6.81 13.80 13.03
N VAL A 196 5.69 13.12 13.25
CA VAL A 196 4.80 13.36 14.41
C VAL A 196 5.50 13.07 15.75
N ALA A 197 6.43 12.11 15.77
CA ALA A 197 7.23 11.78 16.94
C ALA A 197 8.45 12.70 17.14
N GLY A 198 8.61 13.72 16.29
CA GLY A 198 9.81 14.54 16.22
C GLY A 198 10.95 13.87 15.44
N LYS A 199 11.98 14.65 15.13
CA LYS A 199 13.12 14.17 14.33
C LYS A 199 13.75 12.91 14.96
N ALA A 200 13.99 11.91 14.12
CA ALA A 200 14.49 10.59 14.50
C ALA A 200 13.57 9.78 15.45
N GLY A 201 12.35 10.26 15.71
CA GLY A 201 11.39 9.59 16.57
C GLY A 201 10.61 8.46 15.89
N TYR A 202 10.05 7.58 16.72
CA TYR A 202 9.07 6.56 16.34
C TYR A 202 7.83 6.76 17.21
N ILE A 203 6.65 6.53 16.63
CA ILE A 203 5.42 6.51 17.42
C ILE A 203 5.22 5.15 18.10
N GLU A 204 4.41 5.12 19.13
CA GLU A 204 3.90 3.88 19.68
C GLU A 204 2.94 3.22 18.67
N ARG A 205 2.73 1.92 18.84
CA ARG A 205 1.74 1.20 18.05
C ARG A 205 0.35 1.69 18.41
N ASP A 206 -0.47 2.00 17.40
CA ASP A 206 -1.89 2.31 17.65
C ASP A 206 -2.57 1.09 18.31
N GLU A 207 -3.26 1.30 19.45
CA GLU A 207 -3.88 0.23 20.24
C GLU A 207 -4.90 -0.57 19.41
N ASP A 208 -5.67 0.12 18.57
CA ASP A 208 -6.70 -0.47 17.71
C ASP A 208 -6.15 -1.19 16.46
N ARG A 209 -4.85 -1.12 16.22
CA ARG A 209 -4.22 -1.73 15.07
C ARG A 209 -4.16 -3.25 15.22
N VAL A 210 -4.82 -4.01 14.34
CA VAL A 210 -4.69 -5.47 14.27
C VAL A 210 -3.26 -5.86 13.87
N PHE A 211 -2.72 -6.89 14.51
CA PHE A 211 -1.43 -7.44 14.15
C PHE A 211 -1.46 -8.06 12.76
N THR A 212 -0.64 -7.55 11.86
CA THR A 212 -0.42 -8.22 10.58
C THR A 212 0.28 -9.57 10.80
N LYS A 213 0.23 -10.48 9.82
CA LYS A 213 0.97 -11.75 9.92
C LYS A 213 2.46 -11.55 10.10
N PHE A 214 3.02 -10.49 9.51
CA PHE A 214 4.43 -10.15 9.64
C PHE A 214 4.76 -9.66 11.05
N GLU A 215 3.92 -8.83 11.65
CA GLU A 215 4.06 -8.41 13.05
C GLU A 215 3.98 -9.61 14.00
N GLN A 216 2.97 -10.48 13.83
CA GLN A 216 2.82 -11.69 14.64
C GLN A 216 4.04 -12.62 14.52
N ARG A 217 4.59 -12.77 13.31
CA ARG A 217 5.81 -13.54 13.10
C ARG A 217 7.01 -12.87 13.76
N GLY A 218 7.17 -11.56 13.57
CA GLY A 218 8.24 -10.78 14.21
C GLY A 218 8.23 -10.96 15.73
N LEU A 219 7.06 -10.82 16.37
CA LEU A 219 6.91 -11.01 17.81
C LEU A 219 7.30 -12.42 18.27
N ARG A 220 6.90 -13.47 17.53
CA ARG A 220 7.32 -14.86 17.86
C ARG A 220 8.82 -15.08 17.74
N GLU A 221 9.49 -14.31 16.89
CA GLU A 221 10.94 -14.33 16.67
C GLU A 221 11.67 -13.30 17.56
N GLY A 222 10.98 -12.68 18.53
CA GLY A 222 11.54 -11.72 19.48
C GLY A 222 11.82 -10.33 18.89
N ARG A 223 11.24 -10.02 17.70
CA ARG A 223 11.33 -8.69 17.08
C ARG A 223 10.12 -7.85 17.42
N SER A 224 10.34 -6.56 17.69
CA SER A 224 9.28 -5.56 17.81
C SER A 224 9.22 -4.69 16.54
N SER A 225 8.03 -4.33 16.12
CA SER A 225 7.87 -3.40 15.01
C SER A 225 8.10 -1.97 15.46
N ARG A 226 8.79 -1.19 14.64
CA ARG A 226 8.91 0.26 14.75
C ARG A 226 7.86 0.91 13.85
N PHE A 227 7.21 1.94 14.36
CA PHE A 227 6.15 2.66 13.65
C PHE A 227 6.57 4.10 13.40
N LEU A 228 6.31 4.56 12.18
CA LEU A 228 6.60 5.92 11.73
C LEU A 228 5.31 6.58 11.28
N HIS A 229 5.15 7.85 11.63
CA HIS A 229 4.02 8.67 11.22
C HIS A 229 4.51 10.06 10.80
N TYR A 230 4.27 10.38 9.55
CA TYR A 230 4.58 11.69 8.95
C TYR A 230 3.31 12.35 8.47
N VAL A 231 3.28 13.67 8.57
CA VAL A 231 2.20 14.51 8.05
C VAL A 231 2.78 15.47 7.03
N LYS A 232 2.10 15.63 5.89
CA LYS A 232 2.45 16.66 4.92
C LYS A 232 2.13 18.02 5.49
N GLU A 233 3.12 18.92 5.46
CA GLU A 233 2.96 20.31 5.90
C GLU A 233 1.93 21.04 5.03
N ASP A 234 1.19 21.95 5.66
CA ASP A 234 0.32 22.86 4.95
C ASP A 234 1.16 23.79 4.06
N ARG A 235 0.59 24.21 2.95
CA ARG A 235 1.24 25.26 2.15
C ARG A 235 1.25 26.55 2.97
N ALA A 236 2.44 27.10 3.20
CA ALA A 236 2.61 28.41 3.78
C ALA A 236 2.05 29.51 2.85
#